data_3c2ca99a7597ac0501df6a51f815e3d6
#
_entry.id   3c2ca99a7597ac0501df6a51f815e3d6
#
_cell.length_a   1.000
_cell.length_b   1.000
_cell.length_c   1.000
_cell.angle_alpha   90.00
_cell.angle_beta   90.00
_cell.angle_gamma   90.00
#
_symmetry.space_group_name_H-M   'P 1'
#
loop_
_entity.id
_entity.type
_entity.pdbx_description
1 polymer ?
#
loop_
_entity_poly.entity_id
_entity_poly.type
_entity_poly.pdbx_seq_one_letter_code
_entity_poly.pdbx_strand_id
1 'polypeptide(L)'
;SLAVVFTVVFIAVIIVINVLVSALTTRFPSMNFDLTKEGLNTLSDEATDVAKEIVNETTIYIIGSEDAIRGDEVYSNYSLKYSQVANLADRLHELNDKIKVEYIDPDMNPQFISDYADDSLTTGKVMVKTDKRHKTLAVTDLFSIQQDSSTGQYNYYSKVDGALANALYLVNLDTVPVVAFATGHNEMLTVSDNLSTFTGMLNDNNFEVKEFNMLTDEIPEDASIVVLGTPTTDYTSEELSKLEAYLGDEKMASSRTLYVTAYPTQSWADMPNLKSFLAEWGLEPQTGVLFESDMNNVLTTQDASPAYLFANVTDDVLSGTYDNVIAAAAAPVK
;
A
#
# COMPACT_ATOMS: atom_id res chain seq x y z
N SER A 1 50.25 -9.97 -42.18
CA SER A 1 50.18 -8.58 -42.65
C SER A 1 49.89 -7.67 -41.44
N LEU A 2 50.39 -6.46 -41.46
CA LEU A 2 50.27 -5.49 -40.36
C LEU A 2 48.75 -5.25 -40.02
N ALA A 3 47.90 -5.24 -41.02
CA ALA A 3 46.45 -5.07 -40.84
C ALA A 3 45.81 -6.17 -40.00
N VAL A 4 46.21 -7.42 -40.16
CA VAL A 4 45.70 -8.53 -39.33
C VAL A 4 46.11 -8.39 -37.87
N VAL A 5 47.33 -7.96 -37.62
CA VAL A 5 47.82 -7.70 -36.24
C VAL A 5 47.01 -6.58 -35.60
N PHE A 6 46.76 -5.47 -36.29
CA PHE A 6 45.93 -4.38 -35.78
C PHE A 6 44.50 -4.82 -35.51
N THR A 7 43.89 -5.66 -36.37
CA THR A 7 42.52 -6.15 -36.17
C THR A 7 42.47 -7.06 -34.94
N VAL A 8 43.43 -7.94 -34.76
CA VAL A 8 43.49 -8.83 -33.57
C VAL A 8 43.68 -8.05 -32.26
N VAL A 9 44.59 -7.05 -32.28
CA VAL A 9 44.80 -6.18 -31.11
C VAL A 9 43.56 -5.38 -30.81
N PHE A 10 42.86 -4.82 -31.83
CA PHE A 10 41.64 -4.07 -31.63
C PHE A 10 40.53 -4.93 -31.02
N ILE A 11 40.33 -6.16 -31.53
CA ILE A 11 39.36 -7.12 -30.95
C ILE A 11 39.73 -7.45 -29.50
N ALA A 12 40.99 -7.70 -29.21
CA ALA A 12 41.45 -7.99 -27.85
C ALA A 12 41.18 -6.80 -26.89
N VAL A 13 41.42 -5.57 -27.35
CA VAL A 13 41.11 -4.36 -26.55
C VAL A 13 39.61 -4.24 -26.27
N ILE A 14 38.75 -4.48 -27.27
CA ILE A 14 37.29 -4.46 -27.08
C ILE A 14 36.86 -5.52 -26.05
N ILE A 15 37.41 -6.72 -26.12
CA ILE A 15 37.10 -7.79 -25.15
C ILE A 15 37.50 -7.37 -23.75
N VAL A 16 38.71 -6.82 -23.57
CA VAL A 16 39.21 -6.37 -22.27
C VAL A 16 38.32 -5.23 -21.72
N ILE A 17 37.96 -4.25 -22.57
CA ILE A 17 37.05 -3.17 -22.14
C ILE A 17 35.70 -3.72 -21.71
N ASN A 18 35.09 -4.64 -22.48
CA ASN A 18 33.81 -5.25 -22.11
C ASN A 18 33.89 -6.03 -20.78
N VAL A 19 34.96 -6.77 -20.55
CA VAL A 19 35.16 -7.50 -19.27
C VAL A 19 35.33 -6.51 -18.12
N LEU A 20 36.10 -5.45 -18.31
CA LEU A 20 36.26 -4.40 -17.28
C LEU A 20 34.96 -3.67 -16.99
N VAL A 21 34.21 -3.29 -18.00
CA VAL A 21 32.90 -2.64 -17.84
C VAL A 21 31.94 -3.57 -17.11
N SER A 22 31.87 -4.84 -17.53
CA SER A 22 31.03 -5.84 -16.86
C SER A 22 31.40 -6.03 -15.40
N ALA A 23 32.70 -6.15 -15.10
CA ALA A 23 33.17 -6.28 -13.71
C ALA A 23 32.88 -5.03 -12.85
N LEU A 24 33.01 -3.82 -13.44
CA LEU A 24 32.69 -2.58 -12.75
C LEU A 24 31.19 -2.40 -12.51
N THR A 25 30.35 -2.68 -13.51
CA THR A 25 28.90 -2.56 -13.37
C THR A 25 28.29 -3.63 -12.45
N THR A 26 28.93 -4.80 -12.35
CA THR A 26 28.56 -5.82 -11.36
C THR A 26 28.95 -5.40 -9.94
N ARG A 27 30.10 -4.71 -9.79
CA ARG A 27 30.57 -4.23 -8.48
C ARG A 27 29.90 -2.95 -8.01
N PHE A 28 29.48 -2.12 -8.96
CA PHE A 28 28.85 -0.82 -8.72
C PHE A 28 27.64 -0.65 -9.65
N PRO A 29 26.46 -1.21 -9.28
CA PRO A 29 25.25 -1.13 -10.10
C PRO A 29 24.85 0.30 -10.47
N SER A 30 25.19 1.30 -9.64
CA SER A 30 24.98 2.73 -9.92
C SER A 30 25.72 3.25 -11.17
N MET A 31 26.74 2.53 -11.66
CA MET A 31 27.42 2.85 -12.93
C MET A 31 26.63 2.40 -14.16
N ASN A 32 25.57 1.63 -13.99
CA ASN A 32 24.66 1.30 -15.10
C ASN A 32 23.80 2.52 -15.43
N PHE A 33 24.01 3.11 -16.60
CA PHE A 33 23.14 4.16 -17.10
C PHE A 33 21.83 3.51 -17.54
N ASP A 34 20.73 3.95 -16.94
CA ASP A 34 19.42 3.51 -17.34
C ASP A 34 19.05 4.22 -18.66
N LEU A 35 19.15 3.46 -19.76
CA LEU A 35 18.79 3.90 -21.08
C LEU A 35 17.34 3.54 -21.46
N THR A 36 16.58 2.97 -20.50
CA THR A 36 15.17 2.67 -20.75
C THR A 36 14.37 3.98 -20.79
N LYS A 37 13.36 4.02 -21.66
CA LYS A 37 12.55 5.21 -21.88
C LYS A 37 11.77 5.61 -20.61
N GLU A 38 11.51 4.66 -19.73
CA GLU A 38 10.74 4.79 -18.49
C GLU A 38 11.62 4.90 -17.22
N GLY A 39 12.96 4.85 -17.33
CA GLY A 39 13.87 4.91 -16.18
C GLY A 39 13.72 3.72 -15.22
N LEU A 40 13.41 2.54 -15.73
CA LEU A 40 12.98 1.35 -14.96
C LEU A 40 13.98 0.85 -13.90
N ASN A 41 15.26 1.22 -14.01
CA ASN A 41 16.32 0.86 -13.06
C ASN A 41 16.83 2.08 -12.28
N THR A 42 16.04 3.15 -12.22
CA THR A 42 16.36 4.35 -11.45
C THR A 42 15.42 4.48 -10.28
N LEU A 43 15.95 4.75 -9.08
CA LEU A 43 15.14 5.02 -7.90
C LEU A 43 14.48 6.39 -8.03
N SER A 44 13.24 6.51 -7.60
CA SER A 44 12.56 7.80 -7.39
C SER A 44 13.23 8.59 -6.26
N ASP A 45 12.90 9.86 -6.19
CA ASP A 45 13.36 10.71 -5.08
C ASP A 45 12.80 10.19 -3.75
N GLU A 46 11.54 9.75 -3.73
CA GLU A 46 10.89 9.17 -2.56
C GLU A 46 11.58 7.89 -2.09
N ALA A 47 11.89 6.97 -2.99
CA ALA A 47 12.60 5.74 -2.64
C ALA A 47 14.02 6.02 -2.12
N THR A 48 14.68 7.01 -2.71
CA THR A 48 16.02 7.47 -2.30
C THR A 48 15.97 8.07 -0.90
N ASP A 49 14.98 8.88 -0.59
CA ASP A 49 14.84 9.53 0.72
C ASP A 49 14.51 8.50 1.80
N VAL A 50 13.55 7.60 1.54
CA VAL A 50 13.25 6.47 2.43
C VAL A 50 14.50 5.66 2.73
N ALA A 51 15.27 5.27 1.71
CA ALA A 51 16.47 4.45 1.91
C ALA A 51 17.52 5.14 2.80
N LYS A 52 17.72 6.46 2.65
CA LYS A 52 18.67 7.25 3.46
C LYS A 52 18.25 7.35 4.93
N GLU A 53 16.95 7.33 5.21
CA GLU A 53 16.39 7.45 6.56
C GLU A 53 16.38 6.14 7.35
N ILE A 54 16.62 5.00 6.71
CA ILE A 54 16.65 3.69 7.38
C ILE A 54 17.78 3.65 8.42
N VAL A 55 17.41 3.39 9.67
CA VAL A 55 18.34 3.29 10.81
C VAL A 55 18.51 1.87 11.34
N ASN A 56 17.54 0.99 11.09
CA ASN A 56 17.59 -0.42 11.52
C ASN A 56 18.22 -1.31 10.45
N GLU A 57 18.88 -2.39 10.86
CA GLU A 57 19.31 -3.45 9.94
C GLU A 57 18.08 -4.03 9.25
N THR A 58 18.01 -3.88 7.92
CA THR A 58 16.87 -4.28 7.12
C THR A 58 17.36 -5.16 5.98
N THR A 59 16.76 -6.33 5.79
CA THR A 59 17.16 -7.25 4.71
C THR A 59 16.02 -7.37 3.69
N ILE A 60 16.35 -7.22 2.42
CA ILE A 60 15.51 -7.50 1.27
C ILE A 60 15.83 -8.91 0.81
N TYR A 61 14.95 -9.87 1.11
CA TYR A 61 15.05 -11.24 0.62
C TYR A 61 14.33 -11.39 -0.71
N ILE A 62 15.06 -11.67 -1.78
CA ILE A 62 14.49 -11.95 -3.10
C ILE A 62 14.38 -13.47 -3.23
N ILE A 63 13.15 -13.98 -3.34
CA ILE A 63 12.91 -15.43 -3.37
C ILE A 63 13.18 -15.97 -4.77
N GLY A 64 14.22 -16.77 -4.89
CA GLY A 64 14.73 -17.36 -6.12
C GLY A 64 16.26 -17.40 -6.14
N SER A 65 16.83 -18.14 -7.09
CA SER A 65 18.28 -18.11 -7.28
C SER A 65 18.71 -16.78 -7.91
N GLU A 66 19.85 -16.25 -7.51
CA GLU A 66 20.36 -14.98 -8.02
C GLU A 66 20.49 -14.97 -9.55
N ASP A 67 21.00 -16.07 -10.12
CA ASP A 67 21.18 -16.20 -11.56
C ASP A 67 19.85 -16.11 -12.31
N ALA A 68 18.80 -16.80 -11.84
CA ALA A 68 17.48 -16.78 -12.46
C ALA A 68 16.81 -15.39 -12.36
N ILE A 69 16.97 -14.71 -11.23
CA ILE A 69 16.45 -13.36 -11.01
C ILE A 69 17.15 -12.36 -11.94
N ARG A 70 18.47 -12.33 -11.93
CA ARG A 70 19.26 -11.40 -12.75
C ARG A 70 19.21 -11.70 -14.24
N GLY A 71 18.99 -12.98 -14.60
CA GLY A 71 18.86 -13.46 -15.98
C GLY A 71 17.48 -13.27 -16.60
N ASP A 72 16.51 -12.66 -15.89
CA ASP A 72 15.11 -12.53 -16.32
C ASP A 72 14.43 -13.89 -16.61
N GLU A 73 14.87 -14.97 -15.95
CA GLU A 73 14.26 -16.29 -16.13
C GLU A 73 12.93 -16.42 -15.37
N VAL A 74 12.80 -15.67 -14.26
CA VAL A 74 11.59 -15.62 -13.46
C VAL A 74 10.51 -14.87 -14.22
N TYR A 75 9.36 -15.51 -14.40
CA TYR A 75 8.24 -14.98 -15.19
C TYR A 75 8.58 -14.62 -16.65
N SER A 76 9.57 -15.27 -17.23
CA SER A 76 10.01 -15.05 -18.63
C SER A 76 8.88 -15.19 -19.65
N ASN A 77 7.91 -16.09 -19.39
CA ASN A 77 6.73 -16.29 -20.23
C ASN A 77 5.83 -15.03 -20.35
N TYR A 78 5.94 -14.11 -19.40
CA TYR A 78 5.19 -12.84 -19.37
C TYR A 78 6.04 -11.66 -19.89
N SER A 79 7.26 -11.91 -20.38
CA SER A 79 8.21 -10.87 -20.79
C SER A 79 8.53 -9.83 -19.70
N LEU A 80 8.38 -10.22 -18.43
CA LEU A 80 8.75 -9.38 -17.32
C LEU A 80 10.27 -9.27 -17.22
N LYS A 81 10.75 -8.03 -17.02
CA LYS A 81 12.15 -7.74 -16.71
C LYS A 81 12.37 -7.82 -15.20
N TYR A 82 12.38 -9.07 -14.70
CA TYR A 82 12.43 -9.32 -13.25
C TYR A 82 13.77 -8.91 -12.61
N SER A 83 14.83 -8.82 -13.41
CA SER A 83 16.13 -8.27 -13.01
C SER A 83 16.05 -6.85 -12.42
N GLN A 84 14.99 -6.09 -12.72
CA GLN A 84 14.75 -4.79 -12.08
C GLN A 84 14.67 -4.87 -10.56
N VAL A 85 14.09 -5.95 -10.02
CA VAL A 85 13.97 -6.15 -8.57
C VAL A 85 15.36 -6.19 -7.94
N ALA A 86 16.27 -6.98 -8.52
CA ALA A 86 17.65 -7.05 -8.07
C ALA A 86 18.38 -5.72 -8.22
N ASN A 87 18.25 -5.08 -9.39
CA ASN A 87 18.94 -3.82 -9.68
C ASN A 87 18.53 -2.69 -8.73
N LEU A 88 17.23 -2.55 -8.46
CA LEU A 88 16.72 -1.51 -7.55
C LEU A 88 17.06 -1.83 -6.09
N ALA A 89 17.00 -3.11 -5.68
CA ALA A 89 17.44 -3.53 -4.35
C ALA A 89 18.94 -3.25 -4.12
N ASP A 90 19.78 -3.53 -5.11
CA ASP A 90 21.22 -3.23 -5.04
C ASP A 90 21.46 -1.72 -4.89
N ARG A 91 20.72 -0.87 -5.62
CA ARG A 91 20.80 0.59 -5.50
C ARG A 91 20.39 1.10 -4.13
N LEU A 92 19.34 0.51 -3.53
CA LEU A 92 18.93 0.81 -2.16
C LEU A 92 20.05 0.47 -1.16
N HIS A 93 20.69 -0.70 -1.34
CA HIS A 93 21.86 -1.09 -0.54
C HIS A 93 23.03 -0.11 -0.70
N GLU A 94 23.33 0.32 -1.92
CA GLU A 94 24.41 1.31 -2.17
C GLU A 94 24.17 2.66 -1.48
N LEU A 95 22.89 3.05 -1.32
CA LEU A 95 22.53 4.29 -0.62
C LEU A 95 22.68 4.17 0.89
N ASN A 96 22.49 2.97 1.45
CA ASN A 96 22.52 2.76 2.89
C ASN A 96 22.95 1.32 3.24
N ASP A 97 24.10 1.18 3.89
CA ASP A 97 24.69 -0.10 4.33
C ASP A 97 23.80 -0.89 5.33
N LYS A 98 22.78 -0.24 5.93
CA LYS A 98 21.78 -0.91 6.77
C LYS A 98 20.82 -1.78 5.98
N ILE A 99 20.65 -1.50 4.70
CA ILE A 99 19.82 -2.29 3.79
C ILE A 99 20.68 -3.38 3.18
N LYS A 100 20.33 -4.64 3.39
CA LYS A 100 21.01 -5.81 2.83
C LYS A 100 20.14 -6.48 1.78
N VAL A 101 20.76 -7.14 0.81
CA VAL A 101 20.06 -7.91 -0.23
C VAL A 101 20.54 -9.34 -0.18
N GLU A 102 19.60 -10.27 -0.05
CA GLU A 102 19.87 -11.71 -0.02
C GLU A 102 18.93 -12.46 -0.96
N TYR A 103 19.44 -13.52 -1.59
CA TYR A 103 18.69 -14.38 -2.48
C TYR A 103 18.39 -15.70 -1.79
N ILE A 104 17.13 -16.09 -1.77
CA ILE A 104 16.66 -17.33 -1.12
C ILE A 104 16.08 -18.25 -2.18
N ASP A 105 16.86 -19.21 -2.60
CA ASP A 105 16.38 -20.30 -3.46
C ASP A 105 15.53 -21.25 -2.60
N PRO A 106 14.22 -21.40 -2.89
CA PRO A 106 13.34 -22.26 -2.11
C PRO A 106 13.77 -23.72 -2.03
N ASP A 107 14.36 -24.23 -3.09
CA ASP A 107 14.81 -25.63 -3.15
C ASP A 107 16.07 -25.86 -2.28
N MET A 108 16.90 -24.84 -2.14
CA MET A 108 18.12 -24.90 -1.35
C MET A 108 17.92 -24.47 0.11
N ASN A 109 16.83 -23.71 0.40
CA ASN A 109 16.55 -23.14 1.71
C ASN A 109 15.13 -23.50 2.22
N PRO A 110 14.75 -24.79 2.29
CA PRO A 110 13.40 -25.20 2.66
C PRO A 110 13.03 -24.80 4.10
N GLN A 111 14.01 -24.69 5.00
CA GLN A 111 13.77 -24.23 6.37
C GLN A 111 13.31 -22.79 6.40
N PHE A 112 13.97 -21.88 5.66
CA PHE A 112 13.56 -20.48 5.57
C PHE A 112 12.13 -20.37 5.06
N ILE A 113 11.76 -21.13 4.02
CA ILE A 113 10.40 -21.13 3.48
C ILE A 113 9.38 -21.62 4.53
N SER A 114 9.75 -22.64 5.32
CA SER A 114 8.90 -23.19 6.37
C SER A 114 8.71 -22.22 7.55
N ASP A 115 9.74 -21.44 7.89
CA ASP A 115 9.69 -20.45 8.98
C ASP A 115 8.72 -19.31 8.66
N TYR A 116 8.41 -19.08 7.37
CA TYR A 116 7.46 -18.08 6.86
C TYR A 116 6.33 -18.74 6.04
N ALA A 117 5.77 -19.85 6.55
CA ALA A 117 4.73 -20.62 5.84
C ALA A 117 3.48 -19.79 5.52
N ASP A 118 3.09 -18.88 6.44
CA ASP A 118 1.93 -18.01 6.30
C ASP A 118 2.08 -17.02 5.12
N ASP A 119 3.30 -16.61 4.80
CA ASP A 119 3.61 -15.74 3.65
C ASP A 119 3.56 -16.48 2.31
N SER A 120 3.49 -17.81 2.35
CA SER A 120 3.50 -18.67 1.13
C SER A 120 4.61 -18.29 0.16
N LEU A 121 5.84 -18.16 0.66
CA LEU A 121 7.00 -17.73 -0.11
C LEU A 121 7.27 -18.65 -1.30
N THR A 122 7.23 -18.09 -2.50
CA THR A 122 7.52 -18.77 -3.78
C THR A 122 8.46 -17.92 -4.61
N THR A 123 9.16 -18.53 -5.57
CA THR A 123 10.05 -17.82 -6.50
C THR A 123 9.35 -16.62 -7.12
N GLY A 124 9.98 -15.46 -7.05
CA GLY A 124 9.46 -14.19 -7.54
C GLY A 124 8.73 -13.36 -6.48
N LYS A 125 8.60 -13.81 -5.23
CA LYS A 125 8.22 -12.92 -4.12
C LYS A 125 9.45 -12.22 -3.56
N VAL A 126 9.21 -11.09 -2.89
CA VAL A 126 10.24 -10.36 -2.15
C VAL A 126 9.76 -10.17 -0.72
N MET A 127 10.59 -10.45 0.26
CA MET A 127 10.30 -10.15 1.65
C MET A 127 11.30 -9.13 2.19
N VAL A 128 10.81 -8.03 2.68
CA VAL A 128 11.60 -7.01 3.39
C VAL A 128 11.41 -7.21 4.88
N LYS A 129 12.51 -7.28 5.64
CA LYS A 129 12.47 -7.71 7.05
C LYS A 129 13.44 -6.93 7.92
N THR A 130 12.98 -6.58 9.13
CA THR A 130 13.79 -6.15 10.27
C THR A 130 13.69 -7.19 11.40
N ASP A 131 14.27 -6.93 12.55
CA ASP A 131 14.06 -7.70 13.77
C ASP A 131 12.64 -7.59 14.33
N LYS A 132 11.93 -6.48 14.03
CA LYS A 132 10.59 -6.20 14.55
C LYS A 132 9.47 -6.80 13.70
N ARG A 133 9.60 -6.75 12.39
CA ARG A 133 8.53 -7.15 11.44
C ARG A 133 9.05 -7.43 10.05
N HIS A 134 8.20 -7.99 9.22
CA HIS A 134 8.46 -8.16 7.79
C HIS A 134 7.24 -7.81 6.95
N LYS A 135 7.47 -7.54 5.67
CA LYS A 135 6.44 -7.35 4.63
C LYS A 135 6.82 -8.19 3.43
N THR A 136 5.89 -9.04 2.98
CA THR A 136 6.04 -9.84 1.77
C THR A 136 5.33 -9.15 0.61
N LEU A 137 6.01 -9.06 -0.52
CA LEU A 137 5.54 -8.49 -1.78
C LEU A 137 5.35 -9.61 -2.79
N ALA A 138 4.15 -9.72 -3.35
CA ALA A 138 3.87 -10.63 -4.46
C ALA A 138 4.25 -9.97 -5.80
N VAL A 139 4.25 -10.74 -6.89
CA VAL A 139 4.52 -10.21 -8.23
C VAL A 139 3.54 -9.11 -8.63
N THR A 140 2.30 -9.18 -8.18
CA THR A 140 1.25 -8.16 -8.43
C THR A 140 1.48 -6.86 -7.68
N ASP A 141 2.27 -6.87 -6.60
CA ASP A 141 2.70 -5.68 -5.88
C ASP A 141 3.88 -5.01 -6.61
N LEU A 142 4.73 -5.81 -7.23
CA LEU A 142 5.91 -5.37 -7.95
C LEU A 142 5.64 -4.93 -9.40
N PHE A 143 4.58 -5.49 -10.03
CA PHE A 143 4.22 -5.20 -11.41
C PHE A 143 2.69 -5.09 -11.55
N SER A 144 2.21 -4.10 -12.29
CA SER A 144 0.82 -4.05 -12.73
C SER A 144 0.67 -4.62 -14.12
N ILE A 145 -0.45 -5.31 -14.35
CA ILE A 145 -0.78 -5.94 -15.63
C ILE A 145 -2.01 -5.26 -16.20
N GLN A 146 -1.89 -4.69 -17.38
CA GLN A 146 -3.01 -4.07 -18.09
C GLN A 146 -3.20 -4.74 -19.45
N GLN A 147 -4.43 -5.17 -19.74
CA GLN A 147 -4.76 -5.69 -21.06
C GLN A 147 -5.14 -4.53 -21.97
N ASP A 148 -4.44 -4.41 -23.10
CA ASP A 148 -4.81 -3.50 -24.17
C ASP A 148 -6.11 -3.99 -24.81
N SER A 149 -7.19 -3.22 -24.66
CA SER A 149 -8.52 -3.57 -25.14
C SER A 149 -8.61 -3.64 -26.67
N SER A 150 -7.67 -3.01 -27.41
CA SER A 150 -7.65 -2.98 -28.88
C SER A 150 -6.89 -4.16 -29.50
N THR A 151 -5.83 -4.61 -28.83
CA THR A 151 -4.94 -5.68 -29.32
C THR A 151 -5.09 -7.00 -28.56
N GLY A 152 -5.70 -6.96 -27.37
CA GLY A 152 -5.77 -8.09 -26.45
C GLY A 152 -4.44 -8.46 -25.80
N GLN A 153 -3.37 -7.69 -26.06
CA GLN A 153 -2.06 -7.91 -25.46
C GLN A 153 -2.00 -7.41 -24.02
N TYR A 154 -1.16 -8.08 -23.21
CA TYR A 154 -0.89 -7.65 -21.84
C TYR A 154 0.34 -6.76 -21.81
N ASN A 155 0.20 -5.58 -21.22
CA ASN A 155 1.29 -4.66 -20.91
C ASN A 155 1.62 -4.76 -19.44
N TYR A 156 2.91 -4.76 -19.11
CA TYR A 156 3.43 -4.86 -17.76
C TYR A 156 4.11 -3.55 -17.39
N TYR A 157 3.72 -2.98 -16.27
CA TYR A 157 4.30 -1.74 -15.75
C TYR A 157 4.97 -2.04 -14.41
N SER A 158 6.21 -1.56 -14.26
CA SER A 158 6.95 -1.71 -13.03
C SER A 158 6.36 -0.81 -11.92
N LYS A 159 6.21 -1.39 -10.74
CA LYS A 159 5.93 -0.70 -9.47
C LYS A 159 7.04 -1.01 -8.45
N VAL A 160 8.13 -1.64 -8.87
CA VAL A 160 9.16 -2.20 -7.99
C VAL A 160 9.75 -1.14 -7.08
N ASP A 161 10.06 0.03 -7.63
CA ASP A 161 10.63 1.15 -6.88
C ASP A 161 9.75 1.56 -5.67
N GLY A 162 8.51 1.93 -5.94
CA GLY A 162 7.56 2.31 -4.89
C GLY A 162 7.21 1.17 -3.94
N ALA A 163 7.12 -0.07 -4.43
CA ALA A 163 6.82 -1.23 -3.60
C ALA A 163 7.96 -1.53 -2.60
N LEU A 164 9.22 -1.48 -3.05
CA LEU A 164 10.37 -1.66 -2.17
C LEU A 164 10.49 -0.50 -1.16
N ALA A 165 10.33 0.75 -1.60
CA ALA A 165 10.35 1.91 -0.73
C ALA A 165 9.28 1.83 0.36
N ASN A 166 8.05 1.50 -0.01
CA ASN A 166 6.95 1.35 0.95
C ASN A 166 7.21 0.20 1.94
N ALA A 167 7.70 -0.95 1.47
CA ALA A 167 8.05 -2.06 2.34
C ALA A 167 9.19 -1.72 3.31
N LEU A 168 10.24 -1.02 2.83
CA LEU A 168 11.32 -0.51 3.68
C LEU A 168 10.80 0.45 4.76
N TYR A 169 9.97 1.39 4.37
CA TYR A 169 9.35 2.33 5.30
C TYR A 169 8.55 1.60 6.37
N LEU A 170 7.65 0.68 5.94
CA LEU A 170 6.78 -0.06 6.84
C LEU A 170 7.54 -0.85 7.90
N VAL A 171 8.53 -1.65 7.49
CA VAL A 171 9.22 -2.54 8.43
C VAL A 171 10.09 -1.76 9.41
N ASN A 172 10.37 -0.50 9.13
CA ASN A 172 11.16 0.41 9.97
C ASN A 172 10.31 1.34 10.85
N LEU A 173 8.98 1.35 10.71
CA LEU A 173 8.14 2.11 11.62
C LEU A 173 8.30 1.61 13.05
N ASP A 174 8.37 2.53 14.02
CA ASP A 174 8.38 2.16 15.45
C ASP A 174 7.04 1.57 15.87
N THR A 175 5.94 2.17 15.42
CA THR A 175 4.57 1.73 15.65
C THR A 175 3.80 1.71 14.34
N VAL A 176 2.90 0.74 14.17
CA VAL A 176 1.98 0.68 13.04
C VAL A 176 0.70 1.39 13.45
N PRO A 177 0.11 2.28 12.63
CA PRO A 177 -1.17 2.87 12.95
C PRO A 177 -2.26 1.79 12.98
N VAL A 178 -3.07 1.79 14.04
CA VAL A 178 -4.14 0.82 14.26
C VAL A 178 -5.48 1.42 13.90
N VAL A 179 -6.27 0.70 13.10
CA VAL A 179 -7.69 0.99 12.83
C VAL A 179 -8.54 0.01 13.62
N ALA A 180 -9.22 0.51 14.65
CA ALA A 180 -10.05 -0.28 15.55
C ALA A 180 -11.54 -0.15 15.17
N PHE A 181 -12.15 -1.25 14.79
CA PHE A 181 -13.58 -1.33 14.47
C PHE A 181 -14.37 -1.66 15.72
N ALA A 182 -15.28 -0.76 16.09
CA ALA A 182 -16.21 -0.99 17.18
C ALA A 182 -17.29 -1.98 16.76
N THR A 183 -17.65 -2.89 17.68
CA THR A 183 -18.75 -3.84 17.58
C THR A 183 -19.64 -3.75 18.83
N GLY A 184 -20.82 -4.38 18.80
CA GLY A 184 -21.73 -4.43 19.93
C GLY A 184 -23.05 -3.66 19.72
N HIS A 185 -23.15 -2.83 18.69
CA HIS A 185 -24.32 -1.99 18.38
C HIS A 185 -25.03 -2.40 17.09
N ASN A 186 -24.95 -3.69 16.72
CA ASN A 186 -25.52 -4.27 15.51
C ASN A 186 -25.08 -3.48 14.26
N GLU A 187 -23.81 -3.29 14.14
CA GLU A 187 -23.17 -2.58 13.03
C GLU A 187 -23.50 -3.28 11.70
N MET A 188 -23.89 -2.48 10.70
CA MET A 188 -24.14 -2.99 9.36
C MET A 188 -22.85 -3.26 8.59
N LEU A 189 -21.76 -2.57 8.96
CA LEU A 189 -20.46 -2.74 8.36
C LEU A 189 -19.49 -3.36 9.40
N THR A 190 -19.14 -4.61 9.15
CA THR A 190 -18.24 -5.39 10.01
C THR A 190 -17.06 -5.94 9.24
N VAL A 191 -15.95 -6.14 9.93
CA VAL A 191 -14.73 -6.72 9.33
C VAL A 191 -15.00 -8.11 8.79
N SER A 192 -15.78 -8.92 9.52
CA SER A 192 -16.05 -10.30 9.17
C SER A 192 -16.95 -10.49 7.93
N ASP A 193 -17.89 -9.57 7.66
CA ASP A 193 -18.92 -9.80 6.67
C ASP A 193 -18.71 -9.03 5.36
N ASN A 194 -18.49 -7.72 5.43
CA ASN A 194 -18.56 -6.89 4.21
C ASN A 194 -17.40 -5.90 4.03
N LEU A 195 -16.47 -5.83 4.96
CA LEU A 195 -15.31 -4.94 4.87
C LEU A 195 -14.00 -5.64 4.48
N SER A 196 -14.05 -6.90 4.04
CA SER A 196 -12.83 -7.67 3.72
C SER A 196 -11.92 -6.98 2.69
N THR A 197 -12.49 -6.36 1.66
CA THR A 197 -11.72 -5.58 0.68
C THR A 197 -11.10 -4.33 1.32
N PHE A 198 -11.87 -3.61 2.13
CA PHE A 198 -11.41 -2.40 2.80
C PHE A 198 -10.31 -2.71 3.82
N THR A 199 -10.49 -3.75 4.63
CA THR A 199 -9.45 -4.19 5.58
C THR A 199 -8.22 -4.73 4.90
N GLY A 200 -8.38 -5.40 3.74
CA GLY A 200 -7.26 -5.75 2.86
C GLY A 200 -6.48 -4.52 2.42
N MET A 201 -7.17 -3.48 1.94
CA MET A 201 -6.53 -2.21 1.56
C MET A 201 -5.84 -1.52 2.74
N LEU A 202 -6.41 -1.58 3.95
CA LEU A 202 -5.75 -1.05 5.16
C LEU A 202 -4.45 -1.80 5.44
N ASN A 203 -4.48 -3.13 5.43
CA ASN A 203 -3.30 -3.96 5.64
C ASN A 203 -2.23 -3.74 4.55
N ASP A 204 -2.65 -3.58 3.28
CA ASP A 204 -1.74 -3.29 2.16
C ASP A 204 -1.08 -1.91 2.31
N ASN A 205 -1.76 -0.96 2.95
CA ASN A 205 -1.26 0.37 3.27
C ASN A 205 -0.70 0.49 4.70
N ASN A 206 -0.35 -0.65 5.31
CA ASN A 206 0.41 -0.70 6.54
C ASN A 206 -0.35 -0.28 7.81
N PHE A 207 -1.66 -0.40 7.80
CA PHE A 207 -2.48 -0.29 9.01
C PHE A 207 -2.70 -1.68 9.62
N GLU A 208 -2.68 -1.76 10.93
CA GLU A 208 -3.16 -2.94 11.66
C GLU A 208 -4.67 -2.79 11.88
N VAL A 209 -5.44 -3.85 11.63
CA VAL A 209 -6.89 -3.87 11.84
C VAL A 209 -7.19 -4.64 13.12
N LYS A 210 -7.93 -4.02 14.04
CA LYS A 210 -8.45 -4.63 15.27
C LYS A 210 -9.97 -4.51 15.34
N GLU A 211 -10.61 -5.45 16.01
CA GLU A 211 -12.00 -5.32 16.44
C GLU A 211 -12.06 -5.30 17.97
N PHE A 212 -13.00 -4.54 18.52
CA PHE A 212 -13.27 -4.51 19.94
C PHE A 212 -14.77 -4.31 20.19
N ASN A 213 -15.28 -4.90 21.27
CA ASN A 213 -16.69 -4.77 21.62
C ASN A 213 -16.89 -3.57 22.55
N MET A 214 -17.57 -2.53 22.06
CA MET A 214 -17.76 -1.29 22.78
C MET A 214 -18.52 -1.46 24.12
N LEU A 215 -19.36 -2.51 24.24
CA LEU A 215 -20.11 -2.82 25.45
C LEU A 215 -19.22 -3.39 26.57
N THR A 216 -18.17 -4.15 26.22
CA THR A 216 -17.39 -4.94 27.18
C THR A 216 -15.93 -4.53 27.27
N ASP A 217 -15.39 -3.91 26.22
CA ASP A 217 -13.97 -3.63 26.10
C ASP A 217 -13.68 -2.14 26.22
N GLU A 218 -12.45 -1.82 26.50
CA GLU A 218 -11.92 -0.46 26.34
C GLU A 218 -11.47 -0.26 24.89
N ILE A 219 -11.46 0.99 24.43
CA ILE A 219 -10.88 1.34 23.12
C ILE A 219 -9.39 0.97 23.18
N PRO A 220 -8.84 0.24 22.19
CA PRO A 220 -7.42 -0.08 22.16
C PRO A 220 -6.55 1.19 22.30
N GLU A 221 -5.62 1.19 23.24
CA GLU A 221 -4.79 2.36 23.55
C GLU A 221 -3.96 2.84 22.33
N ASP A 222 -3.57 1.90 21.48
CA ASP A 222 -2.80 2.11 20.27
C ASP A 222 -3.66 2.46 19.04
N ALA A 223 -5.00 2.53 19.18
CA ALA A 223 -5.88 2.91 18.08
C ALA A 223 -5.61 4.34 17.63
N SER A 224 -5.23 4.49 16.36
CA SER A 224 -5.14 5.79 15.68
C SER A 224 -6.47 6.20 15.08
N ILE A 225 -7.27 5.22 14.63
CA ILE A 225 -8.59 5.43 14.05
C ILE A 225 -9.57 4.47 14.74
N VAL A 226 -10.67 5.01 15.23
CA VAL A 226 -11.83 4.21 15.67
C VAL A 226 -12.92 4.33 14.63
N VAL A 227 -13.48 3.20 14.22
CA VAL A 227 -14.54 3.13 13.20
C VAL A 227 -15.84 2.66 13.84
N LEU A 228 -16.90 3.47 13.70
CA LEU A 228 -18.27 3.06 13.99
C LEU A 228 -18.95 2.68 12.67
N GLY A 229 -19.06 1.38 12.43
CA GLY A 229 -19.48 0.78 11.15
C GLY A 229 -20.99 0.79 10.93
N THR A 230 -21.65 1.95 10.88
CA THR A 230 -23.09 2.10 10.73
C THR A 230 -23.86 1.33 11.84
N PRO A 231 -23.75 1.76 13.10
CA PRO A 231 -24.46 1.16 14.22
C PRO A 231 -25.98 1.29 14.02
N THR A 232 -26.76 0.31 14.46
CA THR A 232 -28.22 0.37 14.42
C THR A 232 -28.87 0.38 15.81
N THR A 233 -28.05 0.28 16.86
CA THR A 233 -28.46 0.43 18.25
C THR A 233 -27.70 1.63 18.88
N ASP A 234 -28.39 2.40 19.72
CA ASP A 234 -27.83 3.61 20.35
C ASP A 234 -26.76 3.25 21.39
N TYR A 235 -25.84 4.18 21.59
CA TYR A 235 -24.77 4.10 22.60
C TYR A 235 -25.26 4.61 23.94
N THR A 236 -24.74 4.01 25.01
CA THR A 236 -24.92 4.53 26.37
C THR A 236 -24.02 5.74 26.62
N SER A 237 -24.36 6.54 27.64
CA SER A 237 -23.51 7.67 28.05
C SER A 237 -22.10 7.23 28.46
N GLU A 238 -21.96 6.04 29.05
CA GLU A 238 -20.65 5.49 29.45
C GLU A 238 -19.77 5.19 28.24
N GLU A 239 -20.34 4.58 27.22
CA GLU A 239 -19.63 4.27 25.97
C GLU A 239 -19.21 5.54 25.22
N LEU A 240 -20.10 6.53 25.16
CA LEU A 240 -19.78 7.83 24.55
C LEU A 240 -18.68 8.56 25.31
N SER A 241 -18.64 8.43 26.65
CA SER A 241 -17.56 8.97 27.47
C SER A 241 -16.21 8.32 27.16
N LYS A 242 -16.17 7.04 26.74
CA LYS A 242 -14.93 6.42 26.24
C LYS A 242 -14.46 7.07 24.95
N LEU A 243 -15.38 7.38 24.02
CA LEU A 243 -15.06 8.09 22.77
C LEU A 243 -14.60 9.53 23.03
N GLU A 244 -15.25 10.24 23.97
CA GLU A 244 -14.82 11.58 24.40
C GLU A 244 -13.39 11.55 24.96
N ALA A 245 -13.11 10.61 25.85
CA ALA A 245 -11.77 10.43 26.43
C ALA A 245 -10.73 10.06 25.35
N TYR A 246 -11.11 9.23 24.39
CA TYR A 246 -10.24 8.86 23.27
C TYR A 246 -9.90 10.09 22.41
N LEU A 247 -10.88 10.90 22.03
CA LEU A 247 -10.67 12.09 21.21
C LEU A 247 -10.08 13.26 21.99
N GLY A 248 -10.37 13.38 23.28
CA GLY A 248 -9.95 14.46 24.15
C GLY A 248 -8.56 14.33 24.76
N ASP A 249 -7.82 13.28 24.46
CA ASP A 249 -6.44 13.12 24.92
C ASP A 249 -5.52 14.15 24.24
N GLU A 250 -5.19 15.23 24.94
CA GLU A 250 -4.40 16.35 24.41
C GLU A 250 -3.03 15.92 23.83
N LYS A 251 -2.45 14.81 24.32
CA LYS A 251 -1.17 14.30 23.84
C LYS A 251 -1.29 13.58 22.50
N MET A 252 -2.46 13.04 22.21
CA MET A 252 -2.73 12.19 21.05
C MET A 252 -3.77 12.80 20.10
N ALA A 253 -4.35 13.95 20.41
CA ALA A 253 -5.47 14.55 19.67
C ALA A 253 -5.19 14.76 18.18
N SER A 254 -3.94 15.07 17.80
CA SER A 254 -3.54 15.21 16.40
C SER A 254 -3.37 13.90 15.64
N SER A 255 -3.38 12.76 16.36
CA SER A 255 -3.15 11.42 15.79
C SER A 255 -4.34 10.47 15.97
N ARG A 256 -5.45 10.94 16.58
CA ARG A 256 -6.66 10.15 16.82
C ARG A 256 -7.83 10.65 15.98
N THR A 257 -8.53 9.72 15.35
CA THR A 257 -9.66 10.00 14.47
C THR A 257 -10.83 9.09 14.80
N LEU A 258 -12.03 9.64 14.85
CA LEU A 258 -13.27 8.87 14.85
C LEU A 258 -13.87 8.90 13.44
N TYR A 259 -14.04 7.73 12.83
CA TYR A 259 -14.68 7.56 11.54
C TYR A 259 -16.06 6.93 11.71
N VAL A 260 -17.11 7.66 11.38
CA VAL A 260 -18.49 7.21 11.53
C VAL A 260 -19.12 7.06 10.16
N THR A 261 -19.63 5.88 9.88
CA THR A 261 -20.44 5.66 8.67
C THR A 261 -21.92 5.68 9.01
N ALA A 262 -22.72 6.17 8.07
CA ALA A 262 -24.17 6.26 8.22
C ALA A 262 -24.85 5.75 6.96
N TYR A 263 -25.95 5.01 7.14
CA TYR A 263 -26.78 4.57 6.03
C TYR A 263 -27.92 5.56 5.78
N PRO A 264 -28.29 5.88 4.54
CA PRO A 264 -29.31 6.89 4.23
C PRO A 264 -30.68 6.68 4.89
N THR A 265 -31.06 5.43 5.12
CA THR A 265 -32.33 5.07 5.78
C THR A 265 -32.18 4.82 7.27
N GLN A 266 -31.02 5.10 7.86
CA GLN A 266 -30.76 4.94 9.28
C GLN A 266 -31.70 5.81 10.12
N SER A 267 -32.30 5.24 11.16
CA SER A 267 -33.21 5.96 12.05
C SER A 267 -32.42 6.67 13.16
N TRP A 268 -32.03 7.90 12.93
CA TRP A 268 -31.36 8.74 13.92
C TRP A 268 -32.27 9.10 15.11
N ALA A 269 -33.59 8.93 14.97
CA ALA A 269 -34.51 9.12 16.08
C ALA A 269 -34.38 8.02 17.15
N ASP A 270 -33.94 6.83 16.76
CA ASP A 270 -33.75 5.69 17.65
C ASP A 270 -32.34 5.67 18.27
N MET A 271 -31.48 6.63 17.91
CA MET A 271 -30.11 6.78 18.40
C MET A 271 -29.83 8.21 18.94
N PRO A 272 -30.64 8.68 19.91
CA PRO A 272 -30.53 10.07 20.37
C PRO A 272 -29.21 10.38 21.05
N ASN A 273 -28.56 9.44 21.73
CA ASN A 273 -27.31 9.65 22.42
C ASN A 273 -26.16 9.84 21.42
N LEU A 274 -26.00 8.90 20.48
CA LEU A 274 -24.98 9.04 19.44
C LEU A 274 -25.19 10.29 18.60
N LYS A 275 -26.44 10.61 18.24
CA LYS A 275 -26.77 11.83 17.50
C LYS A 275 -26.37 13.09 18.27
N SER A 276 -26.63 13.14 19.58
CA SER A 276 -26.25 14.27 20.42
C SER A 276 -24.73 14.42 20.52
N PHE A 277 -24.03 13.30 20.72
CA PHE A 277 -22.58 13.27 20.72
C PHE A 277 -21.98 13.82 19.41
N LEU A 278 -22.46 13.36 18.25
CA LEU A 278 -22.00 13.88 16.96
C LEU A 278 -22.29 15.37 16.76
N ALA A 279 -23.43 15.85 17.29
CA ALA A 279 -23.80 17.29 17.22
C ALA A 279 -22.83 18.16 18.03
N GLU A 280 -22.26 17.67 19.14
CA GLU A 280 -21.22 18.38 19.90
C GLU A 280 -19.94 18.60 19.09
N TRP A 281 -19.66 17.71 18.13
CA TRP A 281 -18.57 17.83 17.16
C TRP A 281 -18.97 18.54 15.87
N GLY A 282 -20.17 19.13 15.82
CA GLY A 282 -20.67 19.90 14.68
C GLY A 282 -21.23 19.04 13.54
N LEU A 283 -21.54 17.78 13.78
CA LEU A 283 -22.06 16.86 12.78
C LEU A 283 -23.52 16.50 13.09
N GLU A 284 -24.43 16.89 12.22
CA GLU A 284 -25.85 16.54 12.34
C GLU A 284 -26.29 15.60 11.19
N PRO A 285 -26.12 14.28 11.34
CA PRO A 285 -26.56 13.34 10.31
C PRO A 285 -28.07 13.35 10.17
N GLN A 286 -28.53 13.31 8.93
CA GLN A 286 -29.94 13.31 8.56
C GLN A 286 -30.36 11.98 7.93
N THR A 287 -31.62 11.62 8.04
CA THR A 287 -32.19 10.50 7.31
C THR A 287 -32.61 10.95 5.92
N GLY A 288 -32.24 10.23 4.89
CA GLY A 288 -32.59 10.52 3.51
C GLY A 288 -31.46 10.23 2.53
N VAL A 289 -31.78 10.32 1.26
CA VAL A 289 -30.83 10.15 0.15
C VAL A 289 -30.70 11.49 -0.58
N LEU A 290 -29.49 11.92 -0.85
CA LEU A 290 -29.23 13.08 -1.71
C LEU A 290 -29.49 12.71 -3.16
N PHE A 291 -30.21 13.58 -3.87
CA PHE A 291 -30.45 13.48 -5.29
C PHE A 291 -29.90 14.71 -6.01
N GLU A 292 -29.18 14.49 -7.09
CA GLU A 292 -28.74 15.56 -7.97
C GLU A 292 -29.83 15.89 -9.00
N SER A 293 -30.09 17.16 -9.17
CA SER A 293 -31.07 17.67 -10.14
C SER A 293 -30.46 17.95 -11.51
N ASP A 294 -29.17 18.22 -11.57
CA ASP A 294 -28.42 18.40 -12.83
C ASP A 294 -27.80 17.08 -13.29
N MET A 295 -28.35 16.51 -14.35
CA MET A 295 -27.86 15.25 -14.91
C MET A 295 -26.42 15.28 -15.42
N ASN A 296 -25.81 16.47 -15.56
CA ASN A 296 -24.37 16.56 -15.88
C ASN A 296 -23.49 16.20 -14.68
N ASN A 297 -24.02 16.24 -13.46
CA ASN A 297 -23.34 15.88 -12.22
C ASN A 297 -23.72 14.48 -11.73
N VAL A 298 -24.35 13.68 -12.56
CA VAL A 298 -24.75 12.30 -12.25
C VAL A 298 -23.86 11.33 -12.98
N LEU A 299 -23.45 10.24 -12.32
CA LEU A 299 -22.69 9.18 -12.95
C LEU A 299 -23.55 8.48 -14.01
N THR A 300 -23.16 8.64 -15.28
CA THR A 300 -23.85 8.03 -16.41
C THR A 300 -23.38 6.58 -16.62
N THR A 301 -24.10 5.63 -16.05
CA THR A 301 -23.96 4.19 -16.33
C THR A 301 -25.24 3.69 -16.94
N GLN A 302 -25.29 2.40 -17.33
CA GLN A 302 -26.54 1.78 -17.82
C GLN A 302 -27.69 1.89 -16.81
N ASP A 303 -27.36 2.00 -15.51
CA ASP A 303 -28.30 2.15 -14.39
C ASP A 303 -28.20 3.57 -13.77
N ALA A 304 -28.02 4.61 -14.59
CA ALA A 304 -27.89 5.99 -14.13
C ALA A 304 -29.04 6.36 -13.17
N SER A 305 -28.67 6.77 -11.97
CA SER A 305 -29.63 7.23 -10.94
C SER A 305 -29.19 8.58 -10.42
N PRO A 306 -30.11 9.55 -10.22
CA PRO A 306 -29.80 10.83 -9.58
C PRO A 306 -29.20 10.70 -8.17
N ALA A 307 -29.24 9.51 -7.57
CA ALA A 307 -28.59 9.21 -6.30
C ALA A 307 -27.07 8.88 -6.43
N TYR A 308 -26.56 8.74 -7.65
CA TYR A 308 -25.12 8.57 -7.91
C TYR A 308 -24.55 9.87 -8.45
N LEU A 309 -24.15 10.75 -7.57
CA LEU A 309 -23.74 12.10 -7.91
C LEU A 309 -22.22 12.31 -7.82
N PHE A 310 -21.72 13.27 -8.58
CA PHE A 310 -20.38 13.80 -8.43
C PHE A 310 -20.39 14.91 -7.40
N ALA A 311 -19.65 14.73 -6.32
CA ALA A 311 -19.45 15.75 -5.29
C ALA A 311 -18.06 16.39 -5.47
N ASN A 312 -18.01 17.72 -5.48
CA ASN A 312 -16.75 18.45 -5.56
C ASN A 312 -15.98 18.34 -4.25
N VAL A 313 -14.68 18.09 -4.35
CA VAL A 313 -13.78 18.17 -3.19
C VAL A 313 -13.42 19.64 -2.96
N THR A 314 -13.83 20.18 -1.81
CA THR A 314 -13.60 21.59 -1.45
C THR A 314 -12.50 21.77 -0.41
N ASP A 315 -11.95 20.69 0.12
CA ASP A 315 -10.84 20.72 1.07
C ASP A 315 -9.53 21.09 0.36
N ASP A 316 -8.80 22.06 0.89
CA ASP A 316 -7.58 22.60 0.28
C ASP A 316 -6.44 21.58 0.19
N VAL A 317 -6.43 20.57 1.07
CA VAL A 317 -5.41 19.50 1.08
C VAL A 317 -5.71 18.43 0.02
N LEU A 318 -6.99 18.08 -0.17
CA LEU A 318 -7.42 17.02 -1.06
C LEU A 318 -7.75 17.50 -2.47
N SER A 319 -8.18 18.73 -2.65
CA SER A 319 -8.60 19.30 -3.95
C SER A 319 -7.49 19.34 -5.00
N GLY A 320 -6.22 19.32 -4.59
CA GLY A 320 -5.07 19.18 -5.51
C GLY A 320 -4.86 17.78 -6.06
N THR A 321 -5.46 16.77 -5.42
CA THR A 321 -5.32 15.35 -5.80
C THR A 321 -6.61 14.81 -6.43
N TYR A 322 -7.77 15.29 -5.95
CA TYR A 322 -9.09 14.84 -6.40
C TYR A 322 -9.99 16.04 -6.68
N ASP A 323 -10.43 16.19 -7.92
CA ASP A 323 -11.37 17.26 -8.30
C ASP A 323 -12.79 16.95 -7.81
N ASN A 324 -13.20 15.69 -7.92
CA ASN A 324 -14.50 15.19 -7.48
C ASN A 324 -14.46 13.73 -7.04
N VAL A 325 -15.45 13.37 -6.22
CA VAL A 325 -15.68 11.99 -5.77
C VAL A 325 -17.09 11.56 -6.15
N ILE A 326 -17.27 10.26 -6.33
CA ILE A 326 -18.61 9.68 -6.56
C ILE A 326 -19.27 9.46 -5.20
N ALA A 327 -20.39 10.12 -4.96
CA ALA A 327 -21.25 9.89 -3.80
C ALA A 327 -22.45 9.03 -4.24
N ALA A 328 -22.42 7.76 -3.88
CA ALA A 328 -23.44 6.81 -4.25
C ALA A 328 -24.48 6.70 -3.13
N ALA A 329 -25.73 7.11 -3.39
CA ALA A 329 -26.83 7.06 -2.43
C ALA A 329 -26.44 7.66 -1.06
N ALA A 330 -25.78 8.80 -1.06
CA ALA A 330 -25.25 9.43 0.17
C ALA A 330 -26.34 9.99 1.06
N ALA A 331 -26.18 9.85 2.37
CA ALA A 331 -27.00 10.54 3.36
C ALA A 331 -26.55 11.99 3.55
N PRO A 332 -27.47 12.96 3.78
CA PRO A 332 -27.07 14.32 4.10
C PRO A 332 -26.52 14.43 5.53
N VAL A 333 -25.48 15.23 5.69
CA VAL A 333 -24.95 15.67 7.00
C VAL A 333 -25.00 17.19 7.02
N LYS A 334 -25.49 17.75 8.11
CA LYS A 334 -25.63 19.19 8.30
C LYS A 334 -24.56 19.71 9.24
#